data_128593998aa9c99f9ea1a6d413483e3e
#
_entry.id   128593998aa9c99f9ea1a6d413483e3e
#
_cell.length_a   1.000
_cell.length_b   1.000
_cell.length_c   1.000
_cell.angle_alpha   90.00
_cell.angle_beta   90.00
_cell.angle_gamma   90.00
#
_symmetry.space_group_name_H-M   'P 1'
#
loop_
_entity.id
_entity.type
_entity.pdbx_description
1 polymer ?
#
loop_
_entity_poly.entity_id
_entity_poly.type
_entity_poly.pdbx_seq_one_letter_code
_entity_poly.pdbx_strand_id
1 'polypeptide(L)'
;MEKIYDKCCGIDVHKKLIVACFRCGRKQEVRDFGATTRELLELADWLREGGCEMVAMESTASYWKPLYNILESSGLNAMVVNARHMKAVPGRKTDVKDAEWIADLLQHGLLQPSYIPDKDQRELRELVCYRKSLVGERTRELNRLQKMLEGANIKLSGTVSDINGKSARSILEYLLTGESIDGAKYDEMYERKIIAHNLKATKEQIIDDLNGVMSPLQRRMMKELLAHLDELNDHIKNLDDEIDNFMKPEEKQASQVIRDVTGIGNTSAQAIISVIGTDMARFPTDKHISSWAGLCPGDNESARKRKSGKTRKGNSLLRTTLITCAHAAVKNKKSYFHAQFMRISAHRGSKPIPC
;
A
#
# COMPACT_ATOMS: atom_id res chain seq x y z
N MET A 1 1.48 -29.94 29.02
CA MET A 1 2.35 -29.04 28.25
C MET A 1 3.06 -28.11 29.23
N GLU A 2 4.33 -27.85 29.01
CA GLU A 2 5.09 -26.89 29.78
C GLU A 2 4.56 -25.47 29.53
N LYS A 3 4.51 -24.65 30.58
CA LYS A 3 4.05 -23.28 30.48
C LYS A 3 5.25 -22.38 30.21
N ILE A 4 5.17 -21.53 29.20
CA ILE A 4 6.22 -20.56 28.83
C ILE A 4 6.02 -19.26 29.61
N TYR A 5 4.77 -18.82 29.76
CA TYR A 5 4.40 -17.61 30.52
C TYR A 5 3.54 -18.00 31.73
N ASP A 6 3.93 -17.53 32.91
CA ASP A 6 3.13 -17.77 34.11
C ASP A 6 2.01 -16.72 34.26
N LYS A 7 2.30 -15.47 33.87
CA LYS A 7 1.38 -14.33 33.88
C LYS A 7 1.22 -13.77 32.46
N CYS A 8 0.12 -14.09 31.80
CA CYS A 8 -0.10 -13.65 30.42
C CYS A 8 -1.57 -13.25 30.18
N CYS A 9 -1.81 -12.48 29.11
CA CYS A 9 -3.15 -12.03 28.76
C CYS A 9 -3.46 -12.31 27.29
N GLY A 10 -4.60 -12.95 27.03
CA GLY A 10 -5.18 -13.04 25.70
C GLY A 10 -6.28 -12.02 25.51
N ILE A 11 -6.27 -11.31 24.39
CA ILE A 11 -7.23 -10.23 24.13
C ILE A 11 -7.94 -10.47 22.79
N ASP A 12 -9.27 -10.48 22.86
CA ASP A 12 -10.13 -10.40 21.69
C ASP A 12 -10.54 -8.95 21.45
N VAL A 13 -10.25 -8.44 20.24
CA VAL A 13 -10.38 -7.02 19.91
C VAL A 13 -11.50 -6.80 18.91
N HIS A 14 -12.55 -6.10 19.33
CA HIS A 14 -13.64 -5.63 18.50
C HIS A 14 -13.68 -4.10 18.40
N LYS A 15 -14.53 -3.56 17.50
CA LYS A 15 -14.65 -2.12 17.27
C LYS A 15 -15.02 -1.31 18.53
N LYS A 16 -15.86 -1.86 19.40
CA LYS A 16 -16.40 -1.15 20.58
C LYS A 16 -16.11 -1.86 21.91
N LEU A 17 -15.72 -3.12 21.85
CA LEU A 17 -15.52 -3.98 23.00
C LEU A 17 -14.19 -4.69 22.89
N ILE A 18 -13.49 -4.77 23.99
CA ILE A 18 -12.24 -5.52 24.14
C ILE A 18 -12.43 -6.47 25.31
N VAL A 19 -12.32 -7.74 25.03
CA VAL A 19 -12.39 -8.79 26.05
C VAL A 19 -10.98 -9.26 26.37
N ALA A 20 -10.55 -9.13 27.61
CA ALA A 20 -9.22 -9.49 28.06
C ALA A 20 -9.29 -10.63 29.10
N CYS A 21 -8.57 -11.72 28.83
CA CYS A 21 -8.41 -12.84 29.76
C CYS A 21 -6.99 -12.85 30.30
N PHE A 22 -6.81 -12.44 31.54
CA PHE A 22 -5.53 -12.50 32.25
C PHE A 22 -5.40 -13.82 33.00
N ARG A 23 -4.29 -14.50 32.79
CA ARG A 23 -3.95 -15.75 33.48
C ARG A 23 -2.76 -15.56 34.39
N CYS A 24 -2.87 -16.08 35.61
CA CYS A 24 -1.78 -16.16 36.58
C CYS A 24 -1.72 -17.59 37.11
N GLY A 25 -0.79 -18.39 36.63
CA GLY A 25 -0.68 -19.82 36.92
C GLY A 25 -1.92 -20.60 36.48
N ARG A 26 -2.74 -21.07 37.43
CA ARG A 26 -4.01 -21.78 37.16
C ARG A 26 -5.24 -20.90 37.28
N LYS A 27 -5.09 -19.67 37.81
CA LYS A 27 -6.19 -18.70 37.95
C LYS A 27 -6.34 -17.92 36.65
N GLN A 28 -7.57 -17.59 36.31
CA GLN A 28 -7.89 -16.68 35.22
C GLN A 28 -8.92 -15.65 35.67
N GLU A 29 -8.81 -14.48 35.10
CA GLU A 29 -9.75 -13.38 35.29
C GLU A 29 -10.07 -12.80 33.92
N VAL A 30 -11.37 -12.65 33.62
CA VAL A 30 -11.84 -12.05 32.38
C VAL A 30 -12.48 -10.73 32.69
N ARG A 31 -12.07 -9.68 31.97
CA ARG A 31 -12.66 -8.35 32.05
C ARG A 31 -12.99 -7.81 30.67
N ASP A 32 -14.05 -7.02 30.63
CA ASP A 32 -14.49 -6.30 29.43
C ASP A 32 -14.11 -4.83 29.57
N PHE A 33 -13.60 -4.26 28.46
CA PHE A 33 -13.22 -2.86 28.37
C PHE A 33 -13.84 -2.27 27.09
N GLY A 34 -14.19 -0.99 27.11
CA GLY A 34 -14.50 -0.27 25.87
C GLY A 34 -13.24 0.06 25.07
N ALA A 35 -13.43 0.56 23.85
CA ALA A 35 -12.34 0.94 22.95
C ALA A 35 -11.96 2.43 23.05
N THR A 36 -12.32 3.11 24.16
CA THR A 36 -11.88 4.50 24.40
C THR A 36 -10.46 4.53 24.97
N THR A 37 -9.71 5.60 24.72
CA THR A 37 -8.34 5.73 25.22
C THR A 37 -8.27 5.54 26.74
N ARG A 38 -9.24 6.07 27.48
CA ARG A 38 -9.31 5.92 28.94
C ARG A 38 -9.39 4.44 29.32
N GLU A 39 -10.31 3.69 28.72
CA GLU A 39 -10.52 2.27 29.07
C GLU A 39 -9.35 1.40 28.62
N LEU A 40 -8.67 1.77 27.50
CA LEU A 40 -7.44 1.09 27.06
C LEU A 40 -6.28 1.34 28.04
N LEU A 41 -6.19 2.53 28.63
CA LEU A 41 -5.22 2.83 29.69
C LEU A 41 -5.55 2.07 30.99
N GLU A 42 -6.83 2.01 31.38
CA GLU A 42 -7.29 1.19 32.52
C GLU A 42 -6.92 -0.28 32.33
N LEU A 43 -7.08 -0.82 31.12
CA LEU A 43 -6.64 -2.17 30.76
C LEU A 43 -5.11 -2.32 30.92
N ALA A 44 -4.33 -1.37 30.39
CA ALA A 44 -2.87 -1.41 30.50
C ALA A 44 -2.40 -1.36 31.96
N ASP A 45 -3.04 -0.52 32.80
CA ASP A 45 -2.72 -0.41 34.20
C ASP A 45 -3.09 -1.71 34.97
N TRP A 46 -4.26 -2.28 34.72
CA TRP A 46 -4.65 -3.57 35.30
C TRP A 46 -3.65 -4.69 34.96
N LEU A 47 -3.17 -4.76 33.71
CA LEU A 47 -2.18 -5.75 33.29
C LEU A 47 -0.82 -5.51 33.95
N ARG A 48 -0.42 -4.24 34.11
CA ARG A 48 0.85 -3.86 34.76
C ARG A 48 0.81 -4.21 36.26
N GLU A 49 -0.27 -3.89 36.94
CA GLU A 49 -0.47 -4.23 38.38
C GLU A 49 -0.48 -5.75 38.59
N GLY A 50 -1.06 -6.51 37.64
CA GLY A 50 -1.03 -7.98 37.65
C GLY A 50 0.36 -8.56 37.39
N GLY A 51 1.31 -7.76 36.89
CA GLY A 51 2.65 -8.20 36.46
C GLY A 51 2.62 -9.06 35.22
N CYS A 52 1.80 -8.68 34.22
CA CYS A 52 1.66 -9.40 32.97
C CYS A 52 2.98 -9.41 32.19
N GLU A 53 3.48 -10.60 31.83
CA GLU A 53 4.74 -10.80 31.13
C GLU A 53 4.59 -10.64 29.63
N MET A 54 3.45 -11.08 29.08
CA MET A 54 3.16 -11.07 27.65
C MET A 54 1.66 -10.94 27.39
N VAL A 55 1.32 -10.11 26.40
CA VAL A 55 -0.05 -9.93 25.91
C VAL A 55 -0.14 -10.45 24.47
N ALA A 56 -1.17 -11.21 24.14
CA ALA A 56 -1.47 -11.60 22.76
C ALA A 56 -2.84 -11.09 22.33
N MET A 57 -2.93 -10.55 21.12
CA MET A 57 -4.20 -10.06 20.53
C MET A 57 -4.35 -10.50 19.09
N GLU A 58 -5.60 -10.71 18.65
CA GLU A 58 -5.89 -11.04 17.26
C GLU A 58 -5.80 -9.81 16.35
N SER A 59 -5.25 -9.99 15.13
CA SER A 59 -5.13 -8.94 14.11
C SER A 59 -6.45 -8.64 13.38
N THR A 60 -7.52 -8.32 14.10
CA THR A 60 -8.84 -8.01 13.52
C THR A 60 -8.85 -6.61 12.95
N ALA A 61 -8.92 -6.49 11.61
CA ALA A 61 -8.91 -5.23 10.85
C ALA A 61 -7.79 -4.26 11.32
N SER A 62 -8.16 -3.02 11.73
CA SER A 62 -7.23 -2.02 12.31
C SER A 62 -7.46 -1.79 13.80
N TYR A 63 -8.43 -2.49 14.42
CA TYR A 63 -8.85 -2.21 15.79
C TYR A 63 -7.80 -2.56 16.85
N TRP A 64 -6.88 -3.47 16.54
CA TRP A 64 -5.76 -3.83 17.39
C TRP A 64 -4.72 -2.71 17.55
N LYS A 65 -4.59 -1.80 16.55
CA LYS A 65 -3.53 -0.78 16.54
C LYS A 65 -3.55 0.16 17.73
N PRO A 66 -4.69 0.80 18.12
CA PRO A 66 -4.73 1.68 19.28
C PRO A 66 -4.31 0.98 20.58
N LEU A 67 -4.82 -0.24 20.78
CA LEU A 67 -4.48 -1.04 21.94
C LEU A 67 -2.99 -1.39 21.96
N TYR A 68 -2.46 -1.89 20.84
CA TYR A 68 -1.05 -2.22 20.71
C TYR A 68 -0.15 -1.01 21.04
N ASN A 69 -0.47 0.16 20.49
CA ASN A 69 0.29 1.39 20.73
C ASN A 69 0.27 1.79 22.21
N ILE A 70 -0.86 1.64 22.90
CA ILE A 70 -0.98 1.93 24.34
C ILE A 70 -0.17 0.93 25.17
N LEU A 71 -0.28 -0.37 24.88
CA LEU A 71 0.50 -1.40 25.59
C LEU A 71 2.01 -1.18 25.38
N GLU A 72 2.44 -0.91 24.15
CA GLU A 72 3.84 -0.62 23.82
C GLU A 72 4.35 0.64 24.57
N SER A 73 3.58 1.74 24.55
CA SER A 73 3.95 2.97 25.26
C SER A 73 3.93 2.80 26.79
N SER A 74 3.18 1.84 27.30
CA SER A 74 3.11 1.48 28.73
C SER A 74 4.20 0.49 29.15
N GLY A 75 5.10 0.11 28.23
CA GLY A 75 6.19 -0.83 28.50
C GLY A 75 5.76 -2.30 28.64
N LEU A 76 4.55 -2.64 28.21
CA LEU A 76 4.05 -4.01 28.21
C LEU A 76 4.45 -4.74 26.91
N ASN A 77 4.93 -5.97 27.05
CA ASN A 77 5.22 -6.81 25.89
C ASN A 77 3.92 -7.28 25.25
N ALA A 78 3.72 -6.96 23.98
CA ALA A 78 2.53 -7.35 23.23
C ALA A 78 2.87 -7.99 21.91
N MET A 79 2.12 -9.04 21.54
CA MET A 79 2.18 -9.66 20.23
C MET A 79 0.83 -9.64 19.54
N VAL A 80 0.86 -9.42 18.23
CA VAL A 80 -0.32 -9.54 17.37
C VAL A 80 -0.24 -10.85 16.63
N VAL A 81 -1.32 -11.62 16.66
CA VAL A 81 -1.37 -12.95 16.05
C VAL A 81 -2.37 -13.00 14.89
N ASN A 82 -2.08 -13.80 13.89
CA ASN A 82 -2.95 -13.93 12.75
C ASN A 82 -4.06 -14.94 13.03
N ALA A 83 -5.32 -14.54 12.83
CA ALA A 83 -6.51 -15.39 12.97
C ALA A 83 -6.41 -16.75 12.26
N ARG A 84 -5.69 -16.83 11.13
CA ARG A 84 -5.53 -18.08 10.39
C ARG A 84 -4.65 -19.09 11.12
N HIS A 85 -3.62 -18.62 11.82
CA HIS A 85 -2.75 -19.50 12.62
C HIS A 85 -3.53 -20.05 13.81
N MET A 86 -4.34 -19.21 14.45
CA MET A 86 -5.18 -19.66 15.58
C MET A 86 -6.24 -20.68 15.18
N LYS A 87 -6.86 -20.49 13.99
CA LYS A 87 -7.84 -21.45 13.45
C LYS A 87 -7.24 -22.81 13.05
N ALA A 88 -5.94 -22.88 12.85
CA ALA A 88 -5.24 -24.13 12.52
C ALA A 88 -4.95 -24.97 13.76
N VAL A 89 -5.05 -24.43 14.97
CA VAL A 89 -4.88 -25.17 16.23
C VAL A 89 -6.21 -25.84 16.58
N PRO A 90 -6.26 -27.18 16.75
CA PRO A 90 -7.49 -27.89 17.09
C PRO A 90 -8.04 -27.44 18.46
N GLY A 91 -9.30 -27.06 18.51
CA GLY A 91 -9.98 -26.68 19.76
C GLY A 91 -11.41 -26.21 19.51
N ARG A 92 -12.23 -26.12 20.57
CA ARG A 92 -13.62 -25.65 20.49
C ARG A 92 -13.69 -24.15 20.57
N LYS A 93 -14.36 -23.51 19.61
CA LYS A 93 -14.57 -22.08 19.50
C LYS A 93 -15.98 -21.70 19.98
N THR A 94 -16.10 -20.76 20.95
CA THR A 94 -17.33 -20.04 21.28
C THR A 94 -16.95 -18.58 21.59
N ASP A 95 -17.80 -17.61 21.24
CA ASP A 95 -17.48 -16.18 21.22
C ASP A 95 -16.92 -15.59 22.54
N VAL A 96 -17.40 -16.04 23.69
CA VAL A 96 -16.85 -15.63 25.01
C VAL A 96 -15.49 -16.26 25.31
N LYS A 97 -15.06 -17.26 24.52
CA LYS A 97 -13.84 -18.03 24.73
C LYS A 97 -12.69 -17.63 23.81
N ASP A 98 -12.87 -16.61 22.96
CA ASP A 98 -11.77 -16.23 22.06
C ASP A 98 -10.61 -15.64 22.86
N ALA A 99 -10.85 -14.75 23.83
CA ALA A 99 -9.81 -14.21 24.70
C ALA A 99 -9.18 -15.29 25.60
N GLU A 100 -10.00 -16.18 26.17
CA GLU A 100 -9.53 -17.32 26.97
C GLU A 100 -8.68 -18.28 26.14
N TRP A 101 -9.10 -18.54 24.90
CA TRP A 101 -8.37 -19.41 23.98
C TRP A 101 -7.03 -18.79 23.55
N ILE A 102 -7.00 -17.48 23.26
CA ILE A 102 -5.75 -16.76 22.98
C ILE A 102 -4.81 -16.84 24.19
N ALA A 103 -5.33 -16.63 25.41
CA ALA A 103 -4.54 -16.70 26.63
C ALA A 103 -3.99 -18.11 26.88
N ASP A 104 -4.77 -19.16 26.57
CA ASP A 104 -4.34 -20.56 26.71
C ASP A 104 -3.23 -20.90 25.72
N LEU A 105 -3.41 -20.56 24.45
CA LEU A 105 -2.39 -20.76 23.44
C LEU A 105 -1.10 -19.98 23.75
N LEU A 106 -1.23 -18.73 24.24
CA LEU A 106 -0.09 -17.90 24.63
C LEU A 106 0.67 -18.55 25.78
N GLN A 107 -0.03 -18.98 26.83
CA GLN A 107 0.57 -19.60 28.02
C GLN A 107 1.44 -20.81 27.66
N HIS A 108 1.07 -21.55 26.62
CA HIS A 108 1.78 -22.75 26.18
C HIS A 108 2.73 -22.48 24.98
N GLY A 109 2.93 -21.20 24.56
CA GLY A 109 3.84 -20.85 23.45
C GLY A 109 3.41 -21.35 22.08
N LEU A 110 2.12 -21.60 21.89
CA LEU A 110 1.57 -22.11 20.62
C LEU A 110 1.24 -21.01 19.61
N LEU A 111 1.39 -19.76 20.00
CA LEU A 111 1.12 -18.60 19.14
C LEU A 111 2.38 -18.18 18.38
N GLN A 112 2.21 -17.90 17.09
CA GLN A 112 3.25 -17.31 16.26
C GLN A 112 2.98 -15.81 16.10
N PRO A 113 3.89 -14.94 16.57
CA PRO A 113 3.71 -13.49 16.44
C PRO A 113 3.78 -13.06 14.98
N SER A 114 2.88 -12.16 14.62
CA SER A 114 3.03 -11.36 13.41
C SER A 114 4.12 -10.32 13.62
N TYR A 115 4.93 -10.08 12.61
CA TYR A 115 5.90 -8.99 12.68
C TYR A 115 5.19 -7.63 12.69
N ILE A 116 5.38 -6.88 13.75
CA ILE A 116 4.96 -5.48 13.88
C ILE A 116 6.23 -4.63 13.89
N PRO A 117 6.42 -3.73 12.93
CA PRO A 117 7.54 -2.79 12.93
C PRO A 117 7.53 -1.86 14.15
N ASP A 118 8.66 -1.23 14.44
CA ASP A 118 8.73 -0.15 15.40
C ASP A 118 7.80 1.03 15.03
N LYS A 119 7.58 1.94 15.94
CA LYS A 119 6.65 3.05 15.77
C LYS A 119 6.99 3.91 14.56
N ASP A 120 8.26 4.30 14.42
CA ASP A 120 8.71 5.16 13.33
C ASP A 120 8.49 4.50 11.97
N GLN A 121 8.80 3.21 11.83
CA GLN A 121 8.56 2.49 10.59
C GLN A 121 7.05 2.31 10.30
N ARG A 122 6.20 2.19 11.34
CA ARG A 122 4.73 2.16 11.15
C ARG A 122 4.23 3.49 10.61
N GLU A 123 4.71 4.62 11.17
CA GLU A 123 4.35 5.98 10.74
C GLU A 123 4.84 6.26 9.32
N LEU A 124 6.09 5.94 9.00
CA LEU A 124 6.61 6.02 7.62
C LEU A 124 5.74 5.24 6.64
N ARG A 125 5.33 4.03 7.00
CA ARG A 125 4.46 3.22 6.15
C ARG A 125 3.07 3.84 5.97
N GLU A 126 2.53 4.52 6.97
CA GLU A 126 1.25 5.23 6.87
C GLU A 126 1.35 6.41 5.91
N LEU A 127 2.41 7.22 5.98
CA LEU A 127 2.69 8.31 5.03
C LEU A 127 2.77 7.78 3.59
N VAL A 128 3.55 6.72 3.36
CA VAL A 128 3.70 6.10 2.04
C VAL A 128 2.37 5.52 1.51
N CYS A 129 1.57 4.90 2.37
CA CYS A 129 0.25 4.38 2.00
C CYS A 129 -0.71 5.52 1.64
N TYR A 130 -0.71 6.61 2.40
CA TYR A 130 -1.55 7.76 2.14
C TYR A 130 -1.16 8.44 0.81
N ARG A 131 0.13 8.68 0.59
CA ARG A 131 0.64 9.16 -0.70
C ARG A 131 0.17 8.29 -1.88
N LYS A 132 0.25 6.97 -1.74
CA LYS A 132 -0.22 6.04 -2.77
C LYS A 132 -1.73 6.17 -3.03
N SER A 133 -2.52 6.42 -2.00
CA SER A 133 -3.95 6.69 -2.13
C SER A 133 -4.22 7.93 -2.98
N LEU A 134 -3.53 9.05 -2.68
CA LEU A 134 -3.65 10.30 -3.44
C LEU A 134 -3.23 10.15 -4.91
N VAL A 135 -2.17 9.38 -5.20
CA VAL A 135 -1.79 9.03 -6.58
C VAL A 135 -2.91 8.25 -7.28
N GLY A 136 -3.59 7.35 -6.58
CA GLY A 136 -4.76 6.65 -7.09
C GLY A 136 -5.95 7.59 -7.35
N GLU A 137 -6.18 8.58 -6.50
CA GLU A 137 -7.19 9.61 -6.67
C GLU A 137 -6.90 10.48 -7.88
N ARG A 138 -5.67 10.98 -8.00
CA ARG A 138 -5.22 11.72 -9.17
C ARG A 138 -5.45 10.94 -10.48
N THR A 139 -5.16 9.66 -10.48
CA THR A 139 -5.41 8.81 -11.66
C THR A 139 -6.90 8.72 -12.00
N ARG A 140 -7.76 8.64 -10.99
CA ARG A 140 -9.22 8.65 -11.20
C ARG A 140 -9.70 9.97 -11.78
N GLU A 141 -9.17 11.11 -11.30
CA GLU A 141 -9.50 12.43 -11.84
C GLU A 141 -9.04 12.61 -13.30
N LEU A 142 -7.82 12.17 -13.61
CA LEU A 142 -7.32 12.17 -14.99
C LEU A 142 -8.22 11.33 -15.92
N ASN A 143 -8.69 10.18 -15.46
CA ASN A 143 -9.62 9.36 -16.22
C ASN A 143 -10.99 10.03 -16.41
N ARG A 144 -11.47 10.79 -15.41
CA ARG A 144 -12.71 11.61 -15.53
C ARG A 144 -12.54 12.71 -16.55
N LEU A 145 -11.41 13.42 -16.49
CA LEU A 145 -11.06 14.46 -17.46
C LEU A 145 -11.03 13.90 -18.88
N GLN A 146 -10.35 12.77 -19.10
CA GLN A 146 -10.28 12.11 -20.38
C GLN A 146 -11.67 11.71 -20.92
N LYS A 147 -12.53 11.12 -20.07
CA LYS A 147 -13.91 10.77 -20.46
C LYS A 147 -14.73 12.01 -20.86
N MET A 148 -14.53 13.13 -20.20
CA MET A 148 -15.22 14.37 -20.53
C MET A 148 -14.76 14.94 -21.86
N LEU A 149 -13.44 14.92 -22.14
CA LEU A 149 -12.88 15.32 -23.43
C LEU A 149 -13.38 14.42 -24.56
N GLU A 150 -13.37 13.09 -24.36
CA GLU A 150 -13.95 12.15 -25.33
C GLU A 150 -15.44 12.43 -25.60
N GLY A 151 -16.21 12.76 -24.56
CA GLY A 151 -17.61 13.15 -24.70
C GLY A 151 -17.83 14.46 -25.47
N ALA A 152 -16.83 15.34 -25.52
CA ALA A 152 -16.80 16.56 -26.33
C ALA A 152 -16.15 16.33 -27.71
N ASN A 153 -15.80 15.10 -28.05
CA ASN A 153 -15.03 14.71 -29.24
C ASN A 153 -13.66 15.39 -29.34
N ILE A 154 -12.99 15.63 -28.20
CA ILE A 154 -11.63 16.18 -28.13
C ILE A 154 -10.66 15.02 -27.85
N LYS A 155 -9.73 14.77 -28.78
CA LYS A 155 -8.82 13.62 -28.77
C LYS A 155 -7.43 13.96 -28.21
N LEU A 156 -7.38 14.72 -27.11
CA LEU A 156 -6.12 15.19 -26.52
C LEU A 156 -5.11 14.08 -26.24
N SER A 157 -5.56 12.88 -25.86
CA SER A 157 -4.69 11.73 -25.62
C SER A 157 -4.01 11.18 -26.88
N GLY A 158 -4.52 11.49 -28.09
CA GLY A 158 -3.86 11.20 -29.36
C GLY A 158 -2.74 12.19 -29.66
N THR A 159 -2.88 13.43 -29.20
CA THR A 159 -1.96 14.53 -29.45
C THR A 159 -0.79 14.57 -28.45
N VAL A 160 -1.04 14.31 -27.17
CA VAL A 160 -0.03 14.38 -26.10
C VAL A 160 0.24 12.99 -25.50
N SER A 161 1.48 12.77 -25.10
CA SER A 161 1.88 11.50 -24.44
C SER A 161 1.45 11.41 -22.98
N ASP A 162 1.24 12.57 -22.33
CA ASP A 162 0.83 12.67 -20.92
C ASP A 162 -0.19 13.80 -20.77
N ILE A 163 -1.42 13.43 -20.42
CA ILE A 163 -2.52 14.37 -20.22
C ILE A 163 -2.34 15.25 -18.95
N ASN A 164 -1.44 14.86 -18.06
CA ASN A 164 -1.05 15.64 -16.87
C ASN A 164 0.21 16.49 -17.11
N GLY A 165 0.80 16.41 -18.30
CA GLY A 165 2.01 17.13 -18.65
C GLY A 165 1.76 18.63 -18.93
N LYS A 166 2.84 19.43 -18.91
CA LYS A 166 2.77 20.89 -19.10
C LYS A 166 2.04 21.29 -20.39
N SER A 167 2.37 20.64 -21.53
CA SER A 167 1.73 20.94 -22.81
C SER A 167 0.23 20.61 -22.80
N ALA A 168 -0.15 19.46 -22.23
CA ALA A 168 -1.57 19.12 -22.07
C ALA A 168 -2.30 20.15 -21.22
N ARG A 169 -1.69 20.58 -20.10
CA ARG A 169 -2.27 21.58 -19.21
C ARG A 169 -2.53 22.91 -19.94
N SER A 170 -1.56 23.41 -20.68
CA SER A 170 -1.72 24.66 -21.45
C SER A 170 -2.80 24.55 -22.50
N ILE A 171 -2.90 23.43 -23.20
CA ILE A 171 -3.98 23.15 -24.16
C ILE A 171 -5.34 23.12 -23.45
N LEU A 172 -5.45 22.43 -22.30
CA LEU A 172 -6.69 22.36 -21.52
C LEU A 172 -7.15 23.72 -21.03
N GLU A 173 -6.23 24.58 -20.56
CA GLU A 173 -6.50 25.95 -20.17
C GLU A 173 -7.02 26.80 -21.35
N TYR A 174 -6.44 26.59 -22.54
CA TYR A 174 -6.96 27.24 -23.74
C TYR A 174 -8.38 26.76 -24.09
N LEU A 175 -8.65 25.45 -24.03
CA LEU A 175 -9.98 24.90 -24.30
C LEU A 175 -11.06 25.44 -23.34
N LEU A 176 -10.69 25.92 -22.16
CA LEU A 176 -11.62 26.60 -21.24
C LEU A 176 -12.16 27.94 -21.81
N THR A 177 -11.43 28.61 -22.69
CA THR A 177 -11.90 29.86 -23.33
C THR A 177 -13.11 29.59 -24.22
N GLY A 178 -13.22 28.43 -24.80
CA GLY A 178 -14.26 28.01 -25.72
C GLY A 178 -13.99 28.45 -27.17
N GLU A 179 -12.83 28.99 -27.45
CA GLU A 179 -12.40 29.36 -28.80
C GLU A 179 -11.94 28.10 -29.54
N SER A 180 -12.20 28.04 -30.85
CA SER A 180 -11.72 26.97 -31.73
C SER A 180 -10.24 27.20 -32.07
N ILE A 181 -9.51 26.11 -32.31
CA ILE A 181 -8.12 26.13 -32.71
C ILE A 181 -8.08 26.05 -34.25
N ASP A 182 -7.83 27.18 -34.89
CA ASP A 182 -7.53 27.23 -36.33
C ASP A 182 -6.02 27.22 -36.61
N GLY A 183 -5.63 27.31 -37.89
CA GLY A 183 -4.23 27.27 -38.28
C GLY A 183 -3.41 28.44 -37.74
N ALA A 184 -3.98 29.65 -37.64
CA ALA A 184 -3.29 30.81 -37.10
C ALA A 184 -3.10 30.70 -35.58
N LYS A 185 -4.13 30.20 -34.87
CA LYS A 185 -4.05 29.95 -33.43
C LYS A 185 -3.09 28.85 -33.07
N TYR A 186 -3.06 27.78 -33.86
CA TYR A 186 -2.06 26.73 -33.71
C TYR A 186 -0.63 27.31 -33.81
N ASP A 187 -0.35 28.15 -34.82
CA ASP A 187 0.98 28.74 -35.03
C ASP A 187 1.35 29.66 -33.84
N GLU A 188 0.42 30.47 -33.32
CA GLU A 188 0.63 31.26 -32.11
C GLU A 188 0.97 30.37 -30.89
N MET A 189 0.21 29.27 -30.68
CA MET A 189 0.43 28.34 -29.57
C MET A 189 1.75 27.60 -29.71
N TYR A 190 2.16 27.27 -30.94
CA TYR A 190 3.42 26.61 -31.23
C TYR A 190 4.62 27.53 -30.96
N GLU A 191 4.58 28.79 -31.44
CA GLU A 191 5.61 29.80 -31.18
C GLU A 191 5.77 30.12 -29.69
N ARG A 192 4.66 30.19 -28.96
CA ARG A 192 4.65 30.36 -27.50
C ARG A 192 5.04 29.11 -26.70
N LYS A 193 5.38 27.99 -27.37
CA LYS A 193 5.71 26.71 -26.75
C LYS A 193 4.60 26.13 -25.87
N ILE A 194 3.36 26.51 -26.08
CA ILE A 194 2.18 25.93 -25.47
C ILE A 194 2.00 24.50 -26.01
N ILE A 195 2.12 24.35 -27.33
CA ILE A 195 2.18 23.05 -28.00
C ILE A 195 3.65 22.64 -28.11
N ALA A 196 3.99 21.45 -27.63
CA ALA A 196 5.38 20.98 -27.63
C ALA A 196 5.86 20.70 -29.06
N HIS A 197 7.09 21.11 -29.38
CA HIS A 197 7.69 20.99 -30.71
C HIS A 197 8.02 19.54 -31.12
N ASN A 198 7.96 18.59 -30.19
CA ASN A 198 8.28 17.17 -30.44
C ASN A 198 7.05 16.27 -30.51
N LEU A 199 5.88 16.82 -30.77
CA LEU A 199 4.68 16.04 -30.99
C LEU A 199 4.80 15.24 -32.30
N LYS A 200 4.25 14.01 -32.29
CA LYS A 200 4.30 13.13 -33.45
C LYS A 200 3.21 13.40 -34.49
N ALA A 201 2.10 14.02 -34.03
CA ALA A 201 0.97 14.36 -34.86
C ALA A 201 1.29 15.59 -35.76
N THR A 202 0.72 15.64 -36.97
CA THR A 202 0.84 16.81 -37.85
C THR A 202 -0.01 17.96 -37.33
N LYS A 203 0.25 19.19 -37.84
CA LYS A 203 -0.54 20.39 -37.49
C LYS A 203 -2.04 20.17 -37.72
N GLU A 204 -2.39 19.61 -38.89
CA GLU A 204 -3.78 19.36 -39.28
C GLU A 204 -4.43 18.34 -38.32
N GLN A 205 -3.72 17.26 -38.01
CA GLN A 205 -4.21 16.26 -37.02
C GLN A 205 -4.45 16.86 -35.65
N ILE A 206 -3.54 17.73 -35.17
CA ILE A 206 -3.67 18.36 -33.86
C ILE A 206 -4.88 19.31 -33.84
N ILE A 207 -5.08 20.08 -34.93
CA ILE A 207 -6.24 20.97 -35.05
C ILE A 207 -7.54 20.15 -35.03
N ASP A 208 -7.62 19.08 -35.80
CA ASP A 208 -8.79 18.20 -35.86
C ASP A 208 -9.06 17.52 -34.51
N ASP A 209 -8.03 17.02 -33.85
CA ASP A 209 -8.11 16.32 -32.56
C ASP A 209 -8.60 17.26 -31.43
N LEU A 210 -8.29 18.55 -31.49
CA LEU A 210 -8.62 19.51 -30.44
C LEU A 210 -9.92 20.29 -30.68
N ASN A 211 -10.45 20.30 -31.91
CA ASN A 211 -11.69 21.00 -32.27
C ASN A 211 -12.93 20.14 -32.05
N GLY A 212 -13.24 19.87 -30.77
CA GLY A 212 -14.50 19.27 -30.38
C GLY A 212 -15.56 20.28 -29.94
N VAL A 213 -16.73 19.79 -29.59
CA VAL A 213 -17.85 20.63 -29.10
C VAL A 213 -18.02 20.47 -27.60
N MET A 214 -17.47 21.40 -26.86
CA MET A 214 -17.59 21.45 -25.40
C MET A 214 -18.65 22.45 -24.96
N SER A 215 -19.66 21.96 -24.24
CA SER A 215 -20.72 22.83 -23.69
C SER A 215 -20.18 23.76 -22.58
N PRO A 216 -20.85 24.88 -22.27
CA PRO A 216 -20.47 25.73 -21.14
C PRO A 216 -20.42 24.99 -19.81
N LEU A 217 -21.31 24.02 -19.61
CA LEU A 217 -21.31 23.15 -18.40
C LEU A 217 -20.06 22.26 -18.35
N GLN A 218 -19.68 21.63 -19.46
CA GLN A 218 -18.47 20.81 -19.52
C GLN A 218 -17.21 21.63 -19.26
N ARG A 219 -17.11 22.86 -19.80
CA ARG A 219 -16.00 23.78 -19.49
C ARG A 219 -15.92 24.10 -18.00
N ARG A 220 -17.06 24.39 -17.37
CA ARG A 220 -17.11 24.62 -15.93
C ARG A 220 -16.65 23.39 -15.13
N MET A 221 -17.14 22.19 -15.49
CA MET A 221 -16.71 20.94 -14.85
C MET A 221 -15.22 20.68 -15.07
N MET A 222 -14.68 20.95 -16.27
CA MET A 222 -13.25 20.83 -16.55
C MET A 222 -12.41 21.73 -15.66
N LYS A 223 -12.84 22.97 -15.45
CA LYS A 223 -12.17 23.91 -14.56
C LYS A 223 -12.06 23.36 -13.13
N GLU A 224 -13.14 22.79 -12.60
CA GLU A 224 -13.14 22.19 -11.26
C GLU A 224 -12.23 20.95 -11.19
N LEU A 225 -12.27 20.07 -12.22
CA LEU A 225 -11.37 18.91 -12.30
C LEU A 225 -9.90 19.31 -12.34
N LEU A 226 -9.56 20.37 -13.09
CA LEU A 226 -8.18 20.86 -13.19
C LEU A 226 -7.71 21.46 -11.85
N ALA A 227 -8.55 22.22 -11.16
CA ALA A 227 -8.24 22.75 -9.83
C ALA A 227 -8.00 21.62 -8.82
N HIS A 228 -8.86 20.61 -8.80
CA HIS A 228 -8.68 19.43 -7.93
C HIS A 228 -7.41 18.62 -8.27
N LEU A 229 -7.05 18.51 -9.56
CA LEU A 229 -5.80 17.89 -9.97
C LEU A 229 -4.57 18.64 -9.45
N ASP A 230 -4.63 19.99 -9.43
CA ASP A 230 -3.55 20.82 -8.88
C ASP A 230 -3.40 20.60 -7.38
N GLU A 231 -4.49 20.60 -6.61
CA GLU A 231 -4.48 20.30 -5.19
C GLU A 231 -3.89 18.90 -4.90
N LEU A 232 -4.30 17.90 -5.67
CA LEU A 232 -3.76 16.55 -5.52
C LEU A 232 -2.26 16.49 -5.83
N ASN A 233 -1.79 17.21 -6.84
CA ASN A 233 -0.35 17.28 -7.16
C ASN A 233 0.44 17.95 -6.03
N ASP A 234 -0.06 19.03 -5.46
CA ASP A 234 0.58 19.75 -4.34
C ASP A 234 0.60 18.88 -3.08
N HIS A 235 -0.49 18.19 -2.75
CA HIS A 235 -0.54 17.26 -1.62
C HIS A 235 0.44 16.09 -1.80
N ILE A 236 0.52 15.50 -3.00
CA ILE A 236 1.48 14.42 -3.29
C ILE A 236 2.91 14.92 -3.12
N LYS A 237 3.22 16.14 -3.61
CA LYS A 237 4.55 16.73 -3.47
C LYS A 237 4.92 16.98 -2.01
N ASN A 238 4.01 17.55 -1.23
CA ASN A 238 4.23 17.78 0.20
C ASN A 238 4.50 16.48 0.95
N LEU A 239 3.77 15.39 0.62
CA LEU A 239 4.02 14.07 1.20
C LEU A 239 5.35 13.45 0.73
N ASP A 240 5.79 13.72 -0.50
CA ASP A 240 7.11 13.29 -0.96
C ASP A 240 8.22 13.94 -0.11
N ASP A 241 8.11 15.24 0.15
CA ASP A 241 9.05 15.99 0.98
C ASP A 241 9.00 15.51 2.45
N GLU A 242 7.79 15.26 2.98
CA GLU A 242 7.60 14.76 4.35
C GLU A 242 8.19 13.35 4.52
N ILE A 243 7.96 12.44 3.58
CA ILE A 243 8.54 11.08 3.58
C ILE A 243 10.07 11.17 3.57
N ASP A 244 10.64 12.01 2.70
CA ASP A 244 12.08 12.19 2.62
C ASP A 244 12.66 12.73 3.93
N ASN A 245 11.98 13.66 4.60
CA ASN A 245 12.42 14.22 5.88
C ASN A 245 12.27 13.22 7.04
N PHE A 246 11.21 12.40 7.02
CA PHE A 246 10.91 11.42 8.07
C PHE A 246 11.86 10.22 8.05
N MET A 247 12.35 9.82 6.87
CA MET A 247 13.26 8.68 6.73
C MET A 247 14.58 8.91 7.48
N LYS A 248 15.01 7.92 8.24
CA LYS A 248 16.29 7.87 8.94
C LYS A 248 17.47 7.80 7.96
N PRO A 249 18.68 8.22 8.34
CA PRO A 249 19.85 8.17 7.46
C PRO A 249 20.12 6.77 6.88
N GLU A 250 20.03 5.73 7.70
CA GLU A 250 20.21 4.34 7.28
C GLU A 250 19.13 3.88 6.28
N GLU A 251 17.88 4.34 6.42
CA GLU A 251 16.78 4.05 5.49
C GLU A 251 17.00 4.76 4.15
N LYS A 252 17.49 6.00 4.18
CA LYS A 252 17.88 6.75 2.96
C LYS A 252 19.00 6.04 2.23
N GLN A 253 20.02 5.59 2.95
CA GLN A 253 21.12 4.83 2.36
C GLN A 253 20.64 3.51 1.74
N ALA A 254 19.84 2.75 2.46
CA ALA A 254 19.25 1.50 1.94
C ALA A 254 18.39 1.77 0.70
N SER A 255 17.59 2.85 0.72
CA SER A 255 16.79 3.29 -0.44
C SER A 255 17.67 3.60 -1.65
N GLN A 256 18.81 4.23 -1.47
CA GLN A 256 19.76 4.49 -2.57
C GLN A 256 20.31 3.19 -3.16
N VAL A 257 20.73 2.26 -2.31
CA VAL A 257 21.27 0.95 -2.76
C VAL A 257 20.26 0.18 -3.61
N ILE A 258 19.00 0.10 -3.18
CA ILE A 258 18.01 -0.64 -3.95
C ILE A 258 17.58 0.05 -5.25
N ARG A 259 17.80 1.36 -5.39
CA ARG A 259 17.54 2.11 -6.64
C ARG A 259 18.51 1.76 -7.76
N ASP A 260 19.66 1.16 -7.46
CA ASP A 260 20.61 0.65 -8.48
C ASP A 260 19.98 -0.54 -9.25
N VAL A 261 18.96 -1.17 -8.70
CA VAL A 261 18.24 -2.24 -9.37
C VAL A 261 17.33 -1.66 -10.45
N THR A 262 17.53 -2.08 -11.69
CA THR A 262 16.71 -1.64 -12.84
C THR A 262 15.21 -1.80 -12.54
N GLY A 263 14.46 -0.71 -12.72
CA GLY A 263 13.02 -0.66 -12.52
C GLY A 263 12.58 -0.19 -11.13
N ILE A 264 13.51 0.06 -10.20
CA ILE A 264 13.20 0.63 -8.89
C ILE A 264 13.50 2.13 -8.90
N GLY A 265 12.48 2.96 -8.86
CA GLY A 265 12.60 4.41 -8.68
C GLY A 265 12.50 4.81 -7.21
N ASN A 266 12.68 6.11 -6.91
CA ASN A 266 12.68 6.65 -5.53
C ASN A 266 11.44 6.24 -4.73
N THR A 267 10.26 6.52 -5.26
CA THR A 267 8.98 6.18 -4.63
C THR A 267 8.82 4.68 -4.33
N SER A 268 9.29 3.83 -5.26
CA SER A 268 9.25 2.38 -5.06
C SER A 268 10.22 1.94 -3.98
N ALA A 269 11.42 2.53 -3.93
CA ALA A 269 12.42 2.27 -2.91
C ALA A 269 11.90 2.66 -1.52
N GLN A 270 11.34 3.85 -1.37
CA GLN A 270 10.69 4.31 -0.14
C GLN A 270 9.57 3.35 0.30
N ALA A 271 8.72 2.91 -0.63
CA ALA A 271 7.66 1.97 -0.33
C ALA A 271 8.19 0.60 0.12
N ILE A 272 9.27 0.12 -0.47
CA ILE A 272 9.92 -1.14 -0.07
C ILE A 272 10.49 -0.98 1.35
N ILE A 273 11.31 0.05 1.59
CA ILE A 273 11.93 0.30 2.90
C ILE A 273 10.89 0.51 4.00
N SER A 274 9.82 1.28 3.75
CA SER A 274 8.75 1.48 4.74
C SER A 274 8.08 0.19 5.20
N VAL A 275 8.17 -0.87 4.39
CA VAL A 275 7.56 -2.17 4.70
C VAL A 275 8.56 -3.14 5.31
N ILE A 276 9.77 -3.28 4.75
CA ILE A 276 10.73 -4.28 5.19
C ILE A 276 11.73 -3.75 6.23
N GLY A 277 11.90 -2.42 6.34
CA GLY A 277 12.93 -1.79 7.15
C GLY A 277 14.32 -2.00 6.58
N THR A 278 15.34 -1.79 7.43
CA THR A 278 16.77 -1.95 7.10
C THR A 278 17.39 -3.20 7.71
N ASP A 279 16.74 -3.80 8.72
CA ASP A 279 17.23 -5.01 9.39
C ASP A 279 16.90 -6.27 8.56
N MET A 280 17.88 -6.70 7.76
CA MET A 280 17.75 -7.90 6.91
C MET A 280 17.92 -9.22 7.67
N ALA A 281 18.34 -9.23 8.93
CA ALA A 281 18.37 -10.44 9.74
C ALA A 281 16.98 -11.06 9.90
N ARG A 282 15.93 -10.28 9.74
CA ARG A 282 14.51 -10.71 9.75
C ARG A 282 14.12 -11.57 8.55
N PHE A 283 14.88 -11.48 7.48
CA PHE A 283 14.64 -12.22 6.24
C PHE A 283 15.88 -13.02 5.85
N PRO A 284 16.09 -14.20 6.45
CA PRO A 284 17.31 -15.00 6.25
C PRO A 284 17.62 -15.30 4.78
N THR A 285 16.61 -15.34 3.91
CA THR A 285 16.77 -15.54 2.46
C THR A 285 15.77 -14.72 1.65
N ASP A 286 16.02 -14.58 0.36
CA ASP A 286 15.12 -13.99 -0.64
C ASP A 286 13.74 -14.67 -0.67
N LYS A 287 13.68 -15.98 -0.38
CA LYS A 287 12.44 -16.75 -0.31
C LYS A 287 11.53 -16.28 0.84
N HIS A 288 12.11 -15.86 1.96
CA HIS A 288 11.34 -15.34 3.09
C HIS A 288 10.67 -14.00 2.73
N ILE A 289 11.39 -13.08 2.10
CA ILE A 289 10.80 -11.80 1.61
C ILE A 289 9.72 -12.07 0.56
N SER A 290 10.00 -12.95 -0.40
CA SER A 290 9.06 -13.29 -1.47
C SER A 290 7.77 -13.93 -0.92
N SER A 291 7.90 -14.82 0.08
CA SER A 291 6.75 -15.41 0.77
C SER A 291 5.96 -14.38 1.55
N TRP A 292 6.64 -13.50 2.28
CA TRP A 292 6.00 -12.44 3.07
C TRP A 292 5.30 -11.39 2.20
N ALA A 293 5.88 -11.06 1.05
CA ALA A 293 5.24 -10.23 0.03
C ALA A 293 4.04 -10.91 -0.66
N GLY A 294 3.85 -12.22 -0.45
CA GLY A 294 2.78 -12.98 -1.10
C GLY A 294 3.04 -13.23 -2.59
N LEU A 295 4.31 -13.28 -3.00
CA LEU A 295 4.70 -13.55 -4.39
C LEU A 295 4.94 -15.05 -4.65
N CYS A 296 5.13 -15.85 -3.60
CA CYS A 296 5.26 -17.29 -3.71
C CYS A 296 3.90 -17.97 -3.94
N PRO A 297 3.87 -19.06 -4.73
CA PRO A 297 2.68 -19.90 -4.85
C PRO A 297 2.32 -20.50 -3.49
N GLY A 298 1.03 -20.65 -3.24
CA GLY A 298 0.54 -21.36 -2.06
C GLY A 298 0.85 -22.84 -2.16
N ASP A 299 1.20 -23.42 -1.00
CA ASP A 299 1.40 -24.87 -0.87
C ASP A 299 0.01 -25.53 -0.73
N ASN A 300 -0.59 -25.90 -1.84
CA ASN A 300 -1.92 -26.48 -1.90
C ASN A 300 -1.82 -27.84 -2.60
N GLU A 301 -1.11 -28.76 -1.95
CA GLU A 301 -0.92 -30.12 -2.42
C GLU A 301 -1.60 -31.11 -1.47
N SER A 302 -2.31 -32.07 -2.03
CA SER A 302 -2.88 -33.19 -1.29
C SER A 302 -2.71 -34.46 -2.10
N ALA A 303 -2.20 -35.51 -1.49
CA ALA A 303 -1.92 -36.80 -2.12
C ALA A 303 -1.09 -36.66 -3.42
N ARG A 304 -0.03 -35.83 -3.41
CA ARG A 304 0.85 -35.51 -4.56
C ARG A 304 0.14 -34.81 -5.73
N LYS A 305 -1.11 -34.36 -5.57
CA LYS A 305 -1.81 -33.56 -6.57
C LYS A 305 -1.83 -32.10 -6.17
N ARG A 306 -1.24 -31.23 -6.99
CA ARG A 306 -1.25 -29.78 -6.81
C ARG A 306 -2.64 -29.23 -7.14
N LYS A 307 -3.37 -28.72 -6.12
CA LYS A 307 -4.74 -28.24 -6.26
C LYS A 307 -4.84 -26.80 -6.78
N SER A 308 -3.88 -25.94 -6.45
CA SER A 308 -3.90 -24.54 -6.87
C SER A 308 -2.50 -23.95 -6.90
N GLY A 309 -2.21 -23.16 -7.96
CA GLY A 309 -1.00 -22.32 -8.08
C GLY A 309 -1.20 -20.87 -7.60
N LYS A 310 -2.33 -20.56 -6.95
CA LYS A 310 -2.58 -19.19 -6.46
C LYS A 310 -1.56 -18.80 -5.41
N THR A 311 -1.05 -17.57 -5.51
CA THR A 311 -0.14 -17.00 -4.51
C THR A 311 -0.85 -16.77 -3.19
N ARG A 312 -0.11 -16.86 -2.08
CA ARG A 312 -0.64 -16.54 -0.75
C ARG A 312 -0.95 -15.05 -0.62
N LYS A 313 -1.84 -14.70 0.30
CA LYS A 313 -2.02 -13.29 0.69
C LYS A 313 -0.79 -12.86 1.48
N GLY A 314 -0.16 -11.77 1.08
CA GLY A 314 0.97 -11.15 1.75
C GLY A 314 0.77 -9.65 1.91
N ASN A 315 1.85 -8.92 2.18
CA ASN A 315 1.78 -7.45 2.27
C ASN A 315 1.42 -6.86 0.91
N SER A 316 0.24 -6.25 0.80
CA SER A 316 -0.31 -5.74 -0.47
C SER A 316 0.51 -4.57 -1.03
N LEU A 317 1.07 -3.70 -0.18
CA LEU A 317 1.90 -2.58 -0.61
C LEU A 317 3.18 -3.09 -1.25
N LEU A 318 3.92 -3.97 -0.56
CA LEU A 318 5.16 -4.55 -1.07
C LEU A 318 4.91 -5.34 -2.36
N ARG A 319 3.90 -6.20 -2.37
CA ARG A 319 3.54 -7.00 -3.55
C ARG A 319 3.28 -6.14 -4.78
N THR A 320 2.40 -5.13 -4.67
CA THR A 320 2.06 -4.28 -5.81
C THR A 320 3.25 -3.44 -6.26
N THR A 321 4.08 -2.96 -5.33
CA THR A 321 5.29 -2.21 -5.64
C THR A 321 6.29 -3.07 -6.40
N LEU A 322 6.60 -4.29 -5.92
CA LEU A 322 7.53 -5.19 -6.60
C LEU A 322 7.05 -5.61 -7.98
N ILE A 323 5.74 -5.89 -8.16
CA ILE A 323 5.17 -6.18 -9.47
C ILE A 323 5.34 -4.99 -10.43
N THR A 324 5.09 -3.76 -9.96
CA THR A 324 5.27 -2.55 -10.76
C THR A 324 6.74 -2.36 -11.15
N CYS A 325 7.67 -2.59 -10.22
CA CYS A 325 9.11 -2.54 -10.48
C CYS A 325 9.53 -3.59 -11.52
N ALA A 326 9.02 -4.82 -11.41
CA ALA A 326 9.30 -5.88 -12.37
C ALA A 326 8.82 -5.50 -13.79
N HIS A 327 7.61 -4.94 -13.91
CA HIS A 327 7.11 -4.45 -15.20
C HIS A 327 7.96 -3.29 -15.78
N ALA A 328 8.46 -2.41 -14.92
CA ALA A 328 9.37 -1.34 -15.34
C ALA A 328 10.74 -1.90 -15.80
N ALA A 329 11.29 -2.85 -15.05
CA ALA A 329 12.56 -3.49 -15.36
C ALA A 329 12.56 -4.22 -16.69
N VAL A 330 11.46 -4.91 -17.02
CA VAL A 330 11.28 -5.63 -18.29
C VAL A 330 11.27 -4.70 -19.50
N LYS A 331 10.85 -3.44 -19.35
CA LYS A 331 10.87 -2.46 -20.47
C LYS A 331 12.29 -2.07 -20.89
N ASN A 332 13.27 -2.19 -20.01
CA ASN A 332 14.67 -1.95 -20.35
C ASN A 332 15.26 -3.16 -21.09
N LYS A 333 15.30 -3.09 -22.42
CA LYS A 333 15.77 -4.16 -23.32
C LYS A 333 17.22 -4.63 -23.03
N LYS A 334 18.04 -3.79 -22.36
CA LYS A 334 19.42 -4.12 -22.01
C LYS A 334 19.56 -4.75 -20.62
N SER A 335 18.46 -4.91 -19.86
CA SER A 335 18.49 -5.46 -18.52
C SER A 335 18.46 -7.00 -18.53
N TYR A 336 19.06 -7.59 -17.49
CA TYR A 336 18.94 -9.01 -17.20
C TYR A 336 17.47 -9.44 -17.10
N PHE A 337 16.63 -8.62 -16.46
CA PHE A 337 15.19 -8.89 -16.26
C PHE A 337 14.44 -8.99 -17.58
N HIS A 338 14.78 -8.18 -18.60
CA HIS A 338 14.20 -8.30 -19.92
C HIS A 338 14.55 -9.64 -20.56
N ALA A 339 15.83 -10.01 -20.54
CA ALA A 339 16.28 -11.28 -21.12
C ALA A 339 15.61 -12.49 -20.45
N GLN A 340 15.51 -12.46 -19.12
CA GLN A 340 14.83 -13.50 -18.35
C GLN A 340 13.33 -13.57 -18.68
N PHE A 341 12.66 -12.42 -18.76
CA PHE A 341 11.25 -12.34 -19.14
C PHE A 341 11.01 -12.95 -20.53
N MET A 342 11.83 -12.59 -21.54
CA MET A 342 11.71 -13.12 -22.89
C MET A 342 11.89 -14.64 -22.91
N ARG A 343 12.86 -15.19 -22.16
CA ARG A 343 13.07 -16.63 -22.04
C ARG A 343 11.86 -17.34 -21.44
N ILE A 344 11.28 -16.80 -20.37
CA ILE A 344 10.11 -17.40 -19.71
C ILE A 344 8.87 -17.29 -20.60
N SER A 345 8.67 -16.15 -21.27
CA SER A 345 7.52 -15.90 -22.16
C SER A 345 7.52 -16.82 -23.36
N ALA A 346 8.67 -17.15 -23.92
CA ALA A 346 8.81 -18.10 -25.03
C ALA A 346 8.27 -19.50 -24.67
N HIS A 347 8.41 -19.92 -23.39
CA HIS A 347 7.95 -21.24 -22.94
C HIS A 347 6.53 -21.27 -22.38
N ARG A 348 6.02 -20.15 -21.87
CA ARG A 348 4.75 -20.09 -21.13
C ARG A 348 3.73 -19.11 -21.70
N GLY A 349 4.05 -18.45 -22.81
CA GLY A 349 3.23 -17.39 -23.40
C GLY A 349 3.38 -16.06 -22.66
N SER A 350 2.99 -14.97 -23.35
CA SER A 350 3.12 -13.58 -22.88
C SER A 350 2.06 -13.15 -21.85
N LYS A 351 1.25 -14.06 -21.31
CA LYS A 351 0.40 -13.71 -20.16
C LYS A 351 1.29 -13.28 -18.99
N PRO A 352 0.95 -12.17 -18.31
CA PRO A 352 1.76 -11.73 -17.17
C PRO A 352 1.90 -12.89 -16.19
N ILE A 353 3.13 -13.34 -16.04
CA ILE A 353 3.47 -14.36 -15.03
C ILE A 353 3.33 -13.64 -13.72
N PRO A 354 2.44 -14.06 -12.80
CA PRO A 354 2.51 -13.56 -11.46
C PRO A 354 3.90 -13.91 -10.94
N CYS A 355 4.65 -12.87 -10.59
CA CYS A 355 5.99 -12.99 -10.03
C CYS A 355 6.00 -13.87 -8.79
#